data_cdb10167f9e710397cb10201f371afee
#
_entry.id   cdb10167f9e710397cb10201f371afee
#
_cell.length_a   1.000
_cell.length_b   1.000
_cell.length_c   1.000
_cell.angle_alpha   90.00
_cell.angle_beta   90.00
_cell.angle_gamma   90.00
#
_symmetry.space_group_name_H-M   'P 1'
#
loop_
_entity.id
_entity.type
_entity.pdbx_description
1 polymer ?
#
loop_
_entity_poly.entity_id
_entity_poly.type
_entity_poly.pdbx_seq_one_letter_code
_entity_poly.pdbx_strand_id
1 'polypeptide(L)'
;MSLEAVEARRLYRQVADQLRALIDGGEYAVGSRLPTERELAEQLKVSRPTVREALIALEVEGRVRIRVGSGIYVIEPAGSAASVPATTLIEGPFELLRAREFLEGAIAEQAARVATKDDIARIDASLVAMENVEHPGEASMIHDRAFHVAIAGSLGNAVLVRVVGDLFDQRLNPYFAQLAHYFENPGTWRTALDEHRAVRDAIAAGQPKAARDAMRDHLAHSQERFAQNFGAETSAGSPVTRKRPVRSEAQPAKPKRPAKKQAKSGSARRR
;
A
#
# COMPACT_ATOMS: atom_id res chain seq x y z
N MET A 1 -2.20 -41.82 8.62
CA MET A 1 -1.88 -40.42 8.32
C MET A 1 -2.71 -40.04 7.11
N SER A 2 -3.70 -39.14 7.26
CA SER A 2 -4.42 -38.57 6.14
C SER A 2 -3.60 -37.43 5.54
N LEU A 3 -3.42 -37.41 4.23
CA LEU A 3 -2.83 -36.27 3.53
C LEU A 3 -3.88 -35.14 3.56
N GLU A 4 -3.50 -33.98 4.08
CA GLU A 4 -4.29 -32.77 3.98
C GLU A 4 -4.02 -32.08 2.63
N ALA A 5 -5.06 -31.55 2.02
CA ALA A 5 -4.93 -30.81 0.78
C ALA A 5 -4.06 -29.57 1.00
N VAL A 6 -3.02 -29.42 0.20
CA VAL A 6 -2.18 -28.20 0.20
C VAL A 6 -2.96 -27.11 -0.55
N GLU A 7 -3.56 -26.19 0.18
CA GLU A 7 -4.11 -24.99 -0.42
C GLU A 7 -2.98 -24.05 -0.86
N ALA A 8 -3.06 -23.57 -2.09
CA ALA A 8 -2.15 -22.51 -2.58
C ALA A 8 -2.50 -21.20 -1.88
N ARG A 9 -1.95 -21.00 -0.69
CA ARG A 9 -2.16 -19.74 0.08
C ARG A 9 -1.46 -18.59 -0.63
N ARG A 10 -2.16 -17.49 -0.80
CA ARG A 10 -1.62 -16.26 -1.38
C ARG A 10 -0.43 -15.76 -0.59
N LEU A 11 0.58 -15.22 -1.27
CA LEU A 11 1.86 -14.88 -0.66
C LEU A 11 1.72 -13.86 0.47
N TYR A 12 0.85 -12.85 0.33
CA TYR A 12 0.62 -11.87 1.40
C TYR A 12 0.02 -12.51 2.65
N ARG A 13 -0.84 -13.54 2.50
CA ARG A 13 -1.39 -14.27 3.66
C ARG A 13 -0.33 -15.08 4.38
N GLN A 14 0.58 -15.71 3.66
CA GLN A 14 1.69 -16.42 4.28
C GLN A 14 2.57 -15.45 5.10
N VAL A 15 2.81 -14.24 4.57
CA VAL A 15 3.53 -13.17 5.28
C VAL A 15 2.74 -12.73 6.52
N ALA A 16 1.43 -12.51 6.40
CA ALA A 16 0.57 -12.13 7.54
C ALA A 16 0.55 -13.22 8.62
N ASP A 17 0.44 -14.51 8.22
CA ASP A 17 0.45 -15.64 9.14
C ASP A 17 1.79 -15.74 9.91
N GLN A 18 2.92 -15.53 9.23
CA GLN A 18 4.23 -15.51 9.88
C GLN A 18 4.35 -14.36 10.88
N LEU A 19 3.99 -13.15 10.48
CA LEU A 19 4.04 -11.98 11.37
C LEU A 19 3.09 -12.15 12.57
N ARG A 20 1.90 -12.71 12.35
CA ARG A 20 0.95 -13.04 13.42
C ARG A 20 1.54 -14.03 14.40
N ALA A 21 2.19 -15.09 13.92
CA ALA A 21 2.82 -16.09 14.77
C ALA A 21 3.94 -15.47 15.63
N LEU A 22 4.74 -14.55 15.09
CA LEU A 22 5.78 -13.83 15.82
C LEU A 22 5.20 -12.88 16.90
N ILE A 23 4.08 -12.20 16.58
CA ILE A 23 3.36 -11.36 17.54
C ILE A 23 2.77 -12.23 18.67
N ASP A 24 2.05 -13.30 18.32
CA ASP A 24 1.42 -14.20 19.28
C ASP A 24 2.48 -14.96 20.14
N GLY A 25 3.65 -15.24 19.56
CA GLY A 25 4.80 -15.80 20.25
C GLY A 25 5.55 -14.82 21.16
N GLY A 26 5.16 -13.54 21.16
CA GLY A 26 5.76 -12.50 22.02
C GLY A 26 7.11 -11.95 21.53
N GLU A 27 7.55 -12.31 20.32
CA GLU A 27 8.78 -11.74 19.75
C GLU A 27 8.62 -10.23 19.47
N TYR A 28 7.40 -9.81 19.15
CA TYR A 28 7.00 -8.41 19.12
C TYR A 28 5.96 -8.14 20.19
N ALA A 29 6.35 -7.50 21.28
CA ALA A 29 5.46 -7.16 22.38
C ALA A 29 4.41 -6.12 21.99
N VAL A 30 3.25 -6.13 22.65
CA VAL A 30 2.23 -5.08 22.51
C VAL A 30 2.85 -3.71 22.79
N GLY A 31 2.59 -2.74 21.93
CA GLY A 31 3.16 -1.39 21.93
C GLY A 31 4.52 -1.27 21.23
N SER A 32 5.18 -2.40 20.90
CA SER A 32 6.44 -2.36 20.15
C SER A 32 6.21 -2.00 18.69
N ARG A 33 7.25 -1.48 18.04
CA ARG A 33 7.26 -1.17 16.61
C ARG A 33 7.77 -2.38 15.83
N LEU A 34 7.05 -2.79 14.80
CA LEU A 34 7.52 -3.76 13.82
C LEU A 34 8.63 -3.15 12.93
N PRO A 35 9.47 -3.99 12.32
CA PRO A 35 10.37 -3.55 11.26
C PRO A 35 9.59 -2.82 10.15
N THR A 36 10.28 -1.95 9.44
CA THR A 36 9.68 -1.22 8.32
C THR A 36 9.27 -2.16 7.18
N GLU A 37 8.31 -1.73 6.36
CA GLU A 37 7.90 -2.46 5.16
C GLU A 37 9.10 -2.89 4.30
N ARG A 38 10.12 -2.01 4.17
CA ARG A 38 11.33 -2.30 3.41
C ARG A 38 12.15 -3.42 4.06
N GLU A 39 12.36 -3.33 5.37
CA GLU A 39 13.13 -4.35 6.11
C GLU A 39 12.41 -5.71 6.08
N LEU A 40 11.09 -5.71 6.25
CA LEU A 40 10.29 -6.94 6.15
C LEU A 40 10.35 -7.54 4.73
N ALA A 41 10.28 -6.72 3.69
CA ALA A 41 10.38 -7.19 2.31
C ALA A 41 11.75 -7.82 2.01
N GLU A 42 12.84 -7.21 2.52
CA GLU A 42 14.20 -7.72 2.40
C GLU A 42 14.37 -9.06 3.17
N GLN A 43 13.87 -9.14 4.40
CA GLN A 43 13.97 -10.34 5.25
C GLN A 43 13.17 -11.51 4.70
N LEU A 44 11.95 -11.24 4.27
CA LEU A 44 11.02 -12.26 3.77
C LEU A 44 11.23 -12.58 2.28
N LYS A 45 12.08 -11.83 1.58
CA LYS A 45 12.35 -11.96 0.14
C LYS A 45 11.09 -11.87 -0.72
N VAL A 46 10.20 -10.97 -0.37
CA VAL A 46 8.96 -10.68 -1.10
C VAL A 46 8.91 -9.23 -1.56
N SER A 47 7.95 -8.91 -2.42
CA SER A 47 7.76 -7.52 -2.85
C SER A 47 7.21 -6.64 -1.72
N ARG A 48 7.53 -5.34 -1.72
CA ARG A 48 6.96 -4.38 -0.77
C ARG A 48 5.42 -4.34 -0.82
N PRO A 49 4.75 -4.35 -2.00
CA PRO A 49 3.30 -4.50 -2.07
C PRO A 49 2.77 -5.72 -1.32
N THR A 50 3.43 -6.88 -1.42
CA THR A 50 3.03 -8.09 -0.69
C THR A 50 3.10 -7.92 0.83
N VAL A 51 4.17 -7.28 1.33
CA VAL A 51 4.29 -6.95 2.76
C VAL A 51 3.19 -5.99 3.19
N ARG A 52 2.90 -4.99 2.38
CA ARG A 52 1.86 -4.01 2.66
C ARG A 52 0.49 -4.66 2.77
N GLU A 53 0.12 -5.52 1.82
CA GLU A 53 -1.12 -6.28 1.90
C GLU A 53 -1.20 -7.12 3.17
N ALA A 54 -0.10 -7.76 3.58
CA ALA A 54 -0.03 -8.52 4.83
C ALA A 54 -0.23 -7.63 6.08
N LEU A 55 0.39 -6.45 6.10
CA LEU A 55 0.26 -5.50 7.21
C LEU A 55 -1.15 -4.93 7.32
N ILE A 56 -1.80 -4.63 6.18
CA ILE A 56 -3.20 -4.20 6.16
C ILE A 56 -4.10 -5.32 6.67
N ALA A 57 -3.84 -6.57 6.28
CA ALA A 57 -4.57 -7.71 6.80
C ALA A 57 -4.47 -7.79 8.33
N LEU A 58 -3.28 -7.65 8.88
CA LEU A 58 -3.06 -7.65 10.33
C LEU A 58 -3.71 -6.45 11.03
N GLU A 59 -3.81 -5.29 10.36
CA GLU A 59 -4.51 -4.13 10.92
C GLU A 59 -6.02 -4.32 10.93
N VAL A 60 -6.60 -4.87 9.87
CA VAL A 60 -8.04 -5.25 9.83
C VAL A 60 -8.34 -6.31 10.88
N GLU A 61 -7.41 -7.23 11.16
CA GLU A 61 -7.50 -8.20 12.25
C GLU A 61 -7.30 -7.59 13.64
N GLY A 62 -6.96 -6.30 13.72
CA GLY A 62 -6.72 -5.61 14.99
C GLY A 62 -5.44 -6.06 15.71
N ARG A 63 -4.45 -6.59 15.00
CA ARG A 63 -3.17 -7.04 15.54
C ARG A 63 -2.11 -5.95 15.54
N VAL A 64 -2.18 -5.07 14.55
CA VAL A 64 -1.27 -3.94 14.41
C VAL A 64 -2.03 -2.66 14.15
N ARG A 65 -1.36 -1.53 14.30
CA ARG A 65 -1.82 -0.20 13.88
C ARG A 65 -0.76 0.46 13.05
N ILE A 66 -1.16 0.86 11.85
CA ILE A 66 -0.30 1.59 10.93
C ILE A 66 -0.46 3.08 11.21
N ARG A 67 0.67 3.77 11.44
CA ARG A 67 0.72 5.23 11.57
C ARG A 67 1.59 5.77 10.46
N VAL A 68 0.96 6.36 9.45
CA VAL A 68 1.68 6.93 8.30
C VAL A 68 2.78 7.87 8.77
N GLY A 69 4.01 7.70 8.25
CA GLY A 69 5.18 8.48 8.66
C GLY A 69 5.76 8.16 10.04
N SER A 70 5.10 7.31 10.86
CA SER A 70 5.57 6.96 12.21
C SER A 70 5.99 5.49 12.34
N GLY A 71 5.30 4.59 11.65
CA GLY A 71 5.61 3.15 11.65
C GLY A 71 4.41 2.27 11.95
N ILE A 72 4.68 1.00 12.18
CA ILE A 72 3.70 -0.05 12.40
C ILE A 72 3.88 -0.54 13.83
N TYR A 73 2.81 -0.53 14.61
CA TYR A 73 2.85 -0.83 16.05
C TYR A 73 1.96 -2.02 16.36
N VAL A 74 2.46 -2.95 17.16
CA VAL A 74 1.65 -4.06 17.70
C VAL A 74 0.64 -3.50 18.69
N ILE A 75 -0.62 -3.90 18.55
CA ILE A 75 -1.69 -3.52 19.48
C ILE A 75 -2.26 -4.76 20.16
N GLU A 76 -2.82 -4.57 21.34
CA GLU A 76 -3.57 -5.63 22.00
C GLU A 76 -4.82 -5.94 21.19
N PRO A 77 -5.09 -7.21 20.85
CA PRO A 77 -6.32 -7.54 20.14
C PRO A 77 -7.52 -7.06 20.94
N ALA A 78 -8.31 -6.14 20.39
CA ALA A 78 -9.56 -5.75 21.01
C ALA A 78 -10.44 -6.99 21.07
N GLY A 79 -10.77 -7.43 22.29
CA GLY A 79 -11.54 -8.64 22.50
C GLY A 79 -12.77 -8.66 21.60
N SER A 80 -12.89 -9.68 20.75
CA SER A 80 -14.04 -9.93 19.87
C SER A 80 -14.41 -8.82 18.85
N ALA A 81 -13.44 -8.07 18.31
CA ALA A 81 -13.67 -7.44 17.02
C ALA A 81 -13.82 -8.55 15.99
N ALA A 82 -14.92 -8.51 15.22
CA ALA A 82 -15.32 -9.55 14.30
C ALA A 82 -14.09 -10.01 13.48
N SER A 83 -13.57 -11.18 13.86
CA SER A 83 -12.49 -11.80 13.10
C SER A 83 -13.07 -12.10 11.73
N VAL A 84 -12.64 -11.35 10.72
CA VAL A 84 -12.90 -11.77 9.34
C VAL A 84 -12.33 -13.18 9.28
N PRO A 85 -13.14 -14.19 8.99
CA PRO A 85 -12.67 -15.56 9.03
C PRO A 85 -11.43 -15.67 8.14
N ALA A 86 -10.36 -16.24 8.64
CA ALA A 86 -9.11 -16.46 7.90
C ALA A 86 -9.33 -17.29 6.62
N THR A 87 -10.49 -17.94 6.50
CA THR A 87 -10.94 -18.75 5.38
C THR A 87 -11.58 -17.97 4.23
N THR A 88 -11.89 -16.69 4.38
CA THR A 88 -12.41 -15.91 3.25
C THR A 88 -11.23 -15.60 2.33
N LEU A 89 -11.22 -16.23 1.15
CA LEU A 89 -10.27 -15.96 0.06
C LEU A 89 -10.57 -14.56 -0.51
N ILE A 90 -10.16 -13.51 0.20
CA ILE A 90 -10.29 -12.15 -0.28
C ILE A 90 -9.05 -11.86 -1.12
N GLU A 91 -9.25 -11.41 -2.35
CA GLU A 91 -8.18 -10.99 -3.24
C GLU A 91 -7.45 -9.79 -2.64
N GLY A 92 -6.12 -9.81 -2.77
CA GLY A 92 -5.30 -8.66 -2.37
C GLY A 92 -5.59 -7.45 -3.26
N PRO A 93 -5.61 -6.23 -2.69
CA PRO A 93 -5.91 -5.01 -3.46
C PRO A 93 -5.05 -4.84 -4.70
N PHE A 94 -3.76 -5.14 -4.63
CA PHE A 94 -2.84 -5.01 -5.77
C PHE A 94 -3.06 -6.10 -6.83
N GLU A 95 -3.39 -7.32 -6.40
CA GLU A 95 -3.74 -8.41 -7.31
C GLU A 95 -5.01 -8.08 -8.10
N LEU A 96 -6.01 -7.56 -7.40
CA LEU A 96 -7.28 -7.15 -7.99
C LEU A 96 -7.11 -5.99 -8.99
N LEU A 97 -6.39 -4.94 -8.62
CA LEU A 97 -6.13 -3.80 -9.52
C LEU A 97 -5.34 -4.22 -10.76
N ARG A 98 -4.40 -5.15 -10.63
CA ARG A 98 -3.66 -5.69 -11.78
C ARG A 98 -4.56 -6.49 -12.71
N ALA A 99 -5.46 -7.31 -12.18
CA ALA A 99 -6.43 -8.05 -12.99
C ALA A 99 -7.36 -7.10 -13.74
N ARG A 100 -7.82 -6.03 -13.09
CA ARG A 100 -8.62 -4.97 -13.69
C ARG A 100 -7.86 -4.24 -14.81
N GLU A 101 -6.59 -3.88 -14.59
CA GLU A 101 -5.74 -3.23 -15.58
C GLU A 101 -5.69 -4.01 -16.91
N PHE A 102 -5.49 -5.32 -16.83
CA PHE A 102 -5.48 -6.19 -18.02
C PHE A 102 -6.83 -6.26 -18.70
N LEU A 103 -7.87 -6.55 -17.94
CA LEU A 103 -9.20 -6.79 -18.48
C LEU A 103 -9.84 -5.49 -19.02
N GLU A 104 -9.86 -4.46 -18.19
CA GLU A 104 -10.55 -3.22 -18.51
C GLU A 104 -9.80 -2.39 -19.54
N GLY A 105 -8.47 -2.49 -19.61
CA GLY A 105 -7.71 -1.94 -20.73
C GLY A 105 -8.11 -2.55 -22.08
N ALA A 106 -8.28 -3.88 -22.14
CA ALA A 106 -8.76 -4.55 -23.36
C ALA A 106 -10.22 -4.21 -23.69
N ILE A 107 -11.07 -4.07 -22.69
CA ILE A 107 -12.47 -3.65 -22.83
C ILE A 107 -12.54 -2.21 -23.38
N ALA A 108 -11.78 -1.28 -22.83
CA ALA A 108 -11.73 0.11 -23.28
C ALA A 108 -11.26 0.23 -24.75
N GLU A 109 -10.26 -0.60 -25.14
CA GLU A 109 -9.82 -0.69 -26.53
C GLU A 109 -10.96 -1.08 -27.48
N GLN A 110 -11.76 -2.08 -27.09
CA GLN A 110 -12.89 -2.52 -27.91
C GLN A 110 -14.04 -1.54 -27.85
N ALA A 111 -14.33 -0.94 -26.70
CA ALA A 111 -15.34 0.10 -26.55
C ALA A 111 -15.10 1.25 -27.52
N ALA A 112 -13.86 1.71 -27.68
CA ALA A 112 -13.52 2.76 -28.64
C ALA A 112 -13.78 2.38 -30.12
N ARG A 113 -13.96 1.08 -30.43
CA ARG A 113 -14.28 0.60 -31.79
C ARG A 113 -15.80 0.55 -32.05
N VAL A 114 -16.59 0.30 -31.01
CA VAL A 114 -18.00 -0.09 -31.17
C VAL A 114 -18.99 0.78 -30.40
N ALA A 115 -18.55 1.63 -29.49
CA ALA A 115 -19.43 2.44 -28.66
C ALA A 115 -20.31 3.35 -29.52
N THR A 116 -21.62 3.31 -29.26
CA THR A 116 -22.61 4.18 -29.85
C THR A 116 -22.68 5.53 -29.11
N LYS A 117 -23.40 6.50 -29.65
CA LYS A 117 -23.66 7.77 -28.95
C LYS A 117 -24.37 7.56 -27.60
N ASP A 118 -25.27 6.58 -27.55
CA ASP A 118 -26.01 6.25 -26.32
C ASP A 118 -25.07 5.59 -25.26
N ASP A 119 -24.08 4.82 -25.72
CA ASP A 119 -23.06 4.30 -24.83
C ASP A 119 -22.19 5.42 -24.21
N ILE A 120 -21.77 6.36 -25.07
CA ILE A 120 -21.01 7.52 -24.61
C ILE A 120 -21.84 8.35 -23.63
N ALA A 121 -23.13 8.57 -23.90
CA ALA A 121 -24.01 9.28 -22.98
C ALA A 121 -24.14 8.60 -21.60
N ARG A 122 -24.15 7.26 -21.57
CA ARG A 122 -24.13 6.50 -20.31
C ARG A 122 -22.82 6.64 -19.54
N ILE A 123 -21.70 6.61 -20.25
CA ILE A 123 -20.37 6.85 -19.66
C ILE A 123 -20.30 8.29 -19.12
N ASP A 124 -20.76 9.28 -19.89
CA ASP A 124 -20.81 10.68 -19.45
C ASP A 124 -21.68 10.87 -18.21
N ALA A 125 -22.84 10.22 -18.12
CA ALA A 125 -23.71 10.32 -16.96
C ALA A 125 -23.04 9.82 -15.68
N SER A 126 -22.26 8.73 -15.76
CA SER A 126 -21.50 8.23 -14.60
C SER A 126 -20.37 9.18 -14.21
N LEU A 127 -19.70 9.78 -15.19
CA LEU A 127 -18.62 10.74 -14.94
C LEU A 127 -19.15 12.03 -14.29
N VAL A 128 -20.26 12.57 -14.77
CA VAL A 128 -20.94 13.72 -14.15
C VAL A 128 -21.37 13.41 -12.72
N ALA A 129 -21.86 12.18 -12.47
CA ALA A 129 -22.23 11.77 -11.12
C ALA A 129 -21.00 11.71 -10.20
N MET A 130 -19.83 11.26 -10.67
CA MET A 130 -18.57 11.29 -9.95
C MET A 130 -18.09 12.71 -9.63
N GLU A 131 -18.25 13.64 -10.58
CA GLU A 131 -17.86 15.05 -10.42
C GLU A 131 -18.68 15.77 -9.33
N ASN A 132 -19.93 15.37 -9.15
CA ASN A 132 -20.85 15.97 -8.18
C ASN A 132 -20.64 15.42 -6.74
N VAL A 133 -19.72 14.50 -6.53
CA VAL A 133 -19.40 14.00 -5.19
C VAL A 133 -18.47 14.99 -4.47
N GLU A 134 -18.94 15.60 -3.40
CA GLU A 134 -18.17 16.58 -2.63
C GLU A 134 -16.97 15.93 -1.90
N HIS A 135 -17.15 14.70 -1.40
CA HIS A 135 -16.14 13.97 -0.65
C HIS A 135 -16.00 12.53 -1.16
N PRO A 136 -14.76 12.07 -1.43
CA PRO A 136 -14.52 10.67 -1.75
C PRO A 136 -14.98 9.76 -0.61
N GLY A 137 -15.60 8.63 -0.94
CA GLY A 137 -16.12 7.67 0.01
C GLY A 137 -17.03 6.65 -0.70
N GLU A 138 -17.94 6.02 0.02
CA GLU A 138 -18.82 4.98 -0.52
C GLU A 138 -19.65 5.48 -1.73
N ALA A 139 -20.18 6.71 -1.67
CA ALA A 139 -20.93 7.29 -2.78
C ALA A 139 -20.08 7.45 -4.04
N SER A 140 -18.83 7.88 -3.92
CA SER A 140 -17.93 8.00 -5.06
C SER A 140 -17.60 6.66 -5.69
N MET A 141 -17.48 5.60 -4.89
CA MET A 141 -17.22 4.25 -5.36
C MET A 141 -18.40 3.68 -6.19
N ILE A 142 -19.64 4.01 -5.85
CA ILE A 142 -20.81 3.61 -6.63
C ILE A 142 -20.76 4.20 -8.05
N HIS A 143 -20.38 5.46 -8.16
CA HIS A 143 -20.30 6.15 -9.46
C HIS A 143 -19.07 5.71 -10.25
N ASP A 144 -17.94 5.49 -9.59
CA ASP A 144 -16.73 4.90 -10.16
C ASP A 144 -17.04 3.52 -10.77
N ARG A 145 -17.73 2.65 -10.01
CA ARG A 145 -18.22 1.36 -10.51
C ARG A 145 -19.11 1.52 -11.75
N ALA A 146 -20.04 2.46 -11.70
CA ALA A 146 -20.96 2.70 -12.82
C ALA A 146 -20.22 3.08 -14.09
N PHE A 147 -19.14 3.87 -14.00
CA PHE A 147 -18.30 4.25 -15.11
C PHE A 147 -17.66 3.03 -15.79
N HIS A 148 -16.99 2.19 -15.03
CA HIS A 148 -16.32 0.99 -15.55
C HIS A 148 -17.31 -0.02 -16.14
N VAL A 149 -18.46 -0.20 -15.50
CA VAL A 149 -19.55 -1.07 -15.97
C VAL A 149 -20.19 -0.51 -17.25
N ALA A 150 -20.36 0.82 -17.38
CA ALA A 150 -20.89 1.44 -18.60
C ALA A 150 -19.96 1.22 -19.80
N ILE A 151 -18.64 1.31 -19.61
CA ILE A 151 -17.66 1.00 -20.65
C ILE A 151 -17.77 -0.48 -21.08
N ALA A 152 -17.85 -1.41 -20.13
CA ALA A 152 -18.04 -2.83 -20.45
C ALA A 152 -19.38 -3.08 -21.17
N GLY A 153 -20.42 -2.32 -20.82
CA GLY A 153 -21.75 -2.40 -21.41
C GLY A 153 -21.79 -2.05 -22.90
N SER A 154 -20.89 -1.18 -23.36
CA SER A 154 -20.82 -0.79 -24.77
C SER A 154 -20.46 -1.95 -25.72
N LEU A 155 -19.90 -3.04 -25.17
CA LEU A 155 -19.58 -4.24 -25.95
C LEU A 155 -20.79 -5.17 -26.16
N GLY A 156 -21.95 -4.89 -25.55
CA GLY A 156 -23.14 -5.73 -25.64
C GLY A 156 -22.96 -7.14 -25.03
N ASN A 157 -21.97 -7.34 -24.16
CA ASN A 157 -21.62 -8.62 -23.58
C ASN A 157 -21.89 -8.63 -22.06
N ALA A 158 -23.01 -9.27 -21.66
CA ALA A 158 -23.42 -9.34 -20.25
C ALA A 158 -22.40 -10.05 -19.36
N VAL A 159 -21.57 -10.94 -19.89
CA VAL A 159 -20.52 -11.62 -19.12
C VAL A 159 -19.43 -10.63 -18.73
N LEU A 160 -18.99 -9.77 -19.67
CA LEU A 160 -17.99 -8.74 -19.38
C LEU A 160 -18.52 -7.72 -18.37
N VAL A 161 -19.77 -7.28 -18.53
CA VAL A 161 -20.46 -6.40 -17.56
C VAL A 161 -20.42 -6.99 -16.15
N ARG A 162 -20.80 -8.26 -16.03
CA ARG A 162 -20.78 -8.96 -14.73
C ARG A 162 -19.36 -9.07 -14.17
N VAL A 163 -18.40 -9.53 -14.97
CA VAL A 163 -17.02 -9.71 -14.51
C VAL A 163 -16.40 -8.39 -14.03
N VAL A 164 -16.61 -7.28 -14.78
CA VAL A 164 -16.14 -5.95 -14.35
C VAL A 164 -16.82 -5.53 -13.05
N GLY A 165 -18.14 -5.72 -12.94
CA GLY A 165 -18.90 -5.44 -11.73
C GLY A 165 -18.40 -6.24 -10.54
N ASP A 166 -18.25 -7.56 -10.69
CA ASP A 166 -17.78 -8.47 -9.61
C ASP A 166 -16.36 -8.11 -9.15
N LEU A 167 -15.45 -7.79 -10.08
CA LEU A 167 -14.10 -7.33 -9.74
C LEU A 167 -14.12 -5.98 -9.00
N PHE A 168 -15.03 -5.09 -9.38
CA PHE A 168 -15.19 -3.82 -8.70
C PHE A 168 -15.77 -4.00 -7.29
N ASP A 169 -16.79 -4.84 -7.14
CA ASP A 169 -17.46 -5.09 -5.86
C ASP A 169 -16.52 -5.70 -4.81
N GLN A 170 -15.46 -6.39 -5.23
CA GLN A 170 -14.40 -6.83 -4.34
C GLN A 170 -13.62 -5.69 -3.68
N ARG A 171 -13.70 -4.45 -4.19
CA ARG A 171 -13.16 -3.25 -3.51
C ARG A 171 -13.94 -2.86 -2.25
N LEU A 172 -15.15 -3.37 -2.09
CA LEU A 172 -15.96 -3.14 -0.89
C LEU A 172 -15.53 -3.99 0.31
N ASN A 173 -14.49 -4.81 0.16
CA ASN A 173 -13.97 -5.60 1.26
C ASN A 173 -13.21 -4.72 2.29
N PRO A 174 -13.10 -5.17 3.57
CA PRO A 174 -12.46 -4.39 4.62
C PRO A 174 -11.00 -4.00 4.34
N TYR A 175 -10.27 -4.79 3.57
CA TYR A 175 -8.86 -4.50 3.23
C TYR A 175 -8.76 -3.30 2.29
N PHE A 176 -9.64 -3.23 1.28
CA PHE A 176 -9.70 -2.06 0.41
C PHE A 176 -10.20 -0.81 1.14
N ALA A 177 -11.20 -0.96 1.99
CA ALA A 177 -11.71 0.16 2.79
C ALA A 177 -10.60 0.76 3.67
N GLN A 178 -9.77 -0.10 4.28
CA GLN A 178 -8.62 0.35 5.07
C GLN A 178 -7.55 1.02 4.20
N LEU A 179 -7.29 0.48 3.02
CA LEU A 179 -6.36 1.08 2.05
C LEU A 179 -6.85 2.46 1.60
N ALA A 180 -8.11 2.56 1.20
CA ALA A 180 -8.76 3.81 0.79
C ALA A 180 -8.67 4.87 1.90
N HIS A 181 -8.92 4.49 3.16
CA HIS A 181 -8.81 5.38 4.31
C HIS A 181 -7.43 6.06 4.41
N TYR A 182 -6.35 5.37 4.06
CA TYR A 182 -5.00 5.93 4.12
C TYR A 182 -4.63 6.79 2.90
N PHE A 183 -5.20 6.51 1.74
CA PHE A 183 -4.67 7.02 0.47
C PHE A 183 -5.66 7.86 -0.33
N GLU A 184 -6.95 7.72 -0.09
CA GLU A 184 -7.96 8.52 -0.76
C GLU A 184 -8.17 9.86 -0.03
N ASN A 185 -8.09 10.93 -0.81
CA ASN A 185 -8.33 12.29 -0.35
C ASN A 185 -8.85 13.13 -1.53
N PRO A 186 -9.36 14.36 -1.30
CA PRO A 186 -9.90 15.20 -2.38
C PRO A 186 -8.93 15.48 -3.52
N GLY A 187 -7.62 15.46 -3.27
CA GLY A 187 -6.59 15.66 -4.29
C GLY A 187 -6.45 14.43 -5.20
N THR A 188 -6.34 13.25 -4.59
CA THR A 188 -6.25 11.97 -5.35
C THR A 188 -7.54 11.70 -6.12
N TRP A 189 -8.69 12.10 -5.58
CA TRP A 189 -9.97 11.98 -6.27
C TRP A 189 -10.05 12.85 -7.53
N ARG A 190 -9.62 14.10 -7.46
CA ARG A 190 -9.55 14.98 -8.64
C ARG A 190 -8.65 14.44 -9.73
N THR A 191 -7.48 13.92 -9.37
CA THR A 191 -6.59 13.27 -10.33
C THR A 191 -7.27 12.05 -10.97
N ALA A 192 -7.97 11.23 -10.20
CA ALA A 192 -8.74 10.10 -10.74
C ALA A 192 -9.83 10.55 -11.70
N LEU A 193 -10.55 11.64 -11.43
CA LEU A 193 -11.53 12.21 -12.35
C LEU A 193 -10.91 12.63 -13.69
N ASP A 194 -9.73 13.25 -13.67
CA ASP A 194 -9.04 13.63 -14.91
C ASP A 194 -8.59 12.39 -15.70
N GLU A 195 -8.17 11.33 -15.03
CA GLU A 195 -7.87 10.03 -15.63
C GLU A 195 -9.11 9.40 -16.29
N HIS A 196 -10.26 9.42 -15.62
CA HIS A 196 -11.54 8.92 -16.17
C HIS A 196 -11.97 9.73 -17.40
N ARG A 197 -11.80 11.08 -17.39
CA ARG A 197 -12.07 11.92 -18.54
C ARG A 197 -11.20 11.52 -19.73
N ALA A 198 -9.92 11.26 -19.51
CA ALA A 198 -9.01 10.81 -20.57
C ALA A 198 -9.45 9.49 -21.20
N VAL A 199 -9.92 8.53 -20.39
CA VAL A 199 -10.48 7.27 -20.89
C VAL A 199 -11.73 7.53 -21.73
N ARG A 200 -12.68 8.31 -21.23
CA ARG A 200 -13.92 8.65 -21.92
C ARG A 200 -13.66 9.37 -23.24
N ASP A 201 -12.76 10.33 -23.24
CA ASP A 201 -12.43 11.12 -24.44
C ASP A 201 -11.82 10.24 -25.54
N ALA A 202 -10.92 9.32 -25.17
CA ALA A 202 -10.33 8.38 -26.10
C ALA A 202 -11.38 7.40 -26.69
N ILE A 203 -12.34 6.93 -25.88
CA ILE A 203 -13.46 6.10 -26.36
C ILE A 203 -14.35 6.88 -27.29
N ALA A 204 -14.77 8.10 -26.91
CA ALA A 204 -15.65 8.96 -27.72
C ALA A 204 -15.00 9.39 -29.05
N ALA A 205 -13.68 9.55 -29.07
CA ALA A 205 -12.89 9.85 -30.25
C ALA A 205 -12.66 8.64 -31.18
N GLY A 206 -13.10 7.45 -30.79
CA GLY A 206 -12.84 6.22 -31.54
C GLY A 206 -11.36 5.88 -31.67
N GLN A 207 -10.58 6.07 -30.60
CA GLN A 207 -9.13 5.84 -30.56
C GLN A 207 -8.76 4.62 -29.70
N PRO A 208 -8.78 3.38 -30.25
CA PRO A 208 -8.67 2.14 -29.45
C PRO A 208 -7.41 2.05 -28.62
N LYS A 209 -6.24 2.37 -29.23
CA LYS A 209 -4.96 2.32 -28.50
C LYS A 209 -4.93 3.34 -27.37
N ALA A 210 -5.39 4.56 -27.60
CA ALA A 210 -5.41 5.61 -26.58
C ALA A 210 -6.37 5.23 -25.43
N ALA A 211 -7.54 4.67 -25.73
CA ALA A 211 -8.49 4.23 -24.72
C ALA A 211 -7.93 3.11 -23.84
N ARG A 212 -7.25 2.13 -24.44
CA ARG A 212 -6.55 1.08 -23.70
C ARG A 212 -5.48 1.66 -22.80
N ASP A 213 -4.61 2.49 -23.36
CA ASP A 213 -3.46 3.03 -22.63
C ASP A 213 -3.97 3.93 -21.49
N ALA A 214 -4.95 4.80 -21.71
CA ALA A 214 -5.57 5.64 -20.67
C ALA A 214 -6.20 4.81 -19.53
N MET A 215 -6.93 3.73 -19.84
CA MET A 215 -7.51 2.86 -18.81
C MET A 215 -6.42 2.14 -18.00
N ARG A 216 -5.37 1.68 -18.65
CA ARG A 216 -4.25 1.02 -17.96
C ARG A 216 -3.50 2.01 -17.08
N ASP A 217 -3.23 3.21 -17.58
CA ASP A 217 -2.57 4.26 -16.80
C ASP A 217 -3.40 4.64 -15.56
N HIS A 218 -4.73 4.81 -15.72
CA HIS A 218 -5.64 5.05 -14.61
C HIS A 218 -5.54 3.98 -13.51
N LEU A 219 -5.57 2.69 -13.88
CA LEU A 219 -5.50 1.59 -12.92
C LEU A 219 -4.08 1.40 -12.34
N ALA A 220 -3.04 1.66 -13.15
CA ALA A 220 -1.66 1.69 -12.67
C ALA A 220 -1.42 2.82 -11.67
N HIS A 221 -1.91 4.04 -11.95
CA HIS A 221 -1.83 5.16 -11.02
C HIS A 221 -2.60 4.88 -9.71
N SER A 222 -3.72 4.15 -9.77
CA SER A 222 -4.41 3.69 -8.57
C SER A 222 -3.54 2.77 -7.73
N GLN A 223 -2.80 1.85 -8.35
CA GLN A 223 -1.83 1.00 -7.66
C GLN A 223 -0.68 1.84 -7.07
N GLU A 224 -0.15 2.80 -7.81
CA GLU A 224 0.92 3.68 -7.36
C GLU A 224 0.49 4.57 -6.18
N ARG A 225 -0.71 5.14 -6.22
CA ARG A 225 -1.27 5.92 -5.10
C ARG A 225 -1.26 5.11 -3.81
N PHE A 226 -1.65 3.85 -3.88
CA PHE A 226 -1.58 2.93 -2.74
C PHE A 226 -0.14 2.53 -2.38
N ALA A 227 0.80 2.61 -3.34
CA ALA A 227 2.20 2.26 -3.11
C ALA A 227 3.02 3.40 -2.48
N GLN A 228 2.78 4.65 -2.84
CA GLN A 228 3.68 5.77 -2.52
C GLN A 228 3.60 6.26 -1.07
N ASN A 229 2.43 6.20 -0.43
CA ASN A 229 2.22 6.85 0.86
C ASN A 229 2.51 5.98 2.08
N PHE A 230 2.76 4.69 1.93
CA PHE A 230 2.89 3.74 3.03
C PHE A 230 4.25 3.74 3.74
N GLY A 231 5.14 4.62 3.42
CA GLY A 231 6.47 4.69 4.01
C GLY A 231 7.24 5.95 3.64
N ALA A 232 6.60 6.91 2.97
CA ALA A 232 7.17 8.22 2.80
C ALA A 232 7.20 8.90 4.18
N GLU A 233 8.38 8.96 4.79
CA GLU A 233 8.65 10.00 5.76
C GLU A 233 8.27 11.30 5.09
N THR A 234 7.22 11.96 5.58
CA THR A 234 6.96 13.33 5.22
C THR A 234 8.19 14.12 5.63
N SER A 235 9.02 14.46 4.66
CA SER A 235 10.06 15.47 4.78
C SER A 235 9.42 16.87 4.87
N ALA A 236 8.42 17.02 5.73
CA ALA A 236 7.86 18.28 6.15
C ALA A 236 8.46 18.57 7.52
N GLY A 237 9.49 19.42 7.49
CA GLY A 237 10.35 19.80 8.58
C GLY A 237 9.67 20.03 9.93
N SER A 238 10.21 19.33 10.91
CA SER A 238 10.39 19.91 12.23
C SER A 238 11.85 19.72 12.58
N PRO A 239 12.58 20.79 12.87
CA PRO A 239 13.95 20.66 13.33
C PRO A 239 13.90 19.99 14.70
N VAL A 240 14.26 18.72 14.73
CA VAL A 240 14.64 18.06 15.98
C VAL A 240 15.86 18.82 16.47
N THR A 241 15.66 19.74 17.40
CA THR A 241 16.73 20.31 18.20
C THR A 241 17.43 19.15 18.90
N ARG A 242 18.53 18.71 18.31
CA ARG A 242 19.51 17.86 19.00
C ARG A 242 19.97 18.65 20.22
N LYS A 243 19.43 18.33 21.38
CA LYS A 243 20.04 18.72 22.65
C LYS A 243 21.46 18.16 22.63
N ARG A 244 22.46 19.06 22.54
CA ARG A 244 23.86 18.74 22.78
C ARG A 244 23.95 18.05 24.13
N PRO A 245 24.68 16.94 24.24
CA PRO A 245 24.96 16.37 25.54
C PRO A 245 25.69 17.40 26.38
N VAL A 246 25.17 17.70 27.54
CA VAL A 246 25.80 18.54 28.57
C VAL A 246 27.13 17.87 28.89
N ARG A 247 28.21 18.61 28.62
CA ARG A 247 29.57 18.24 29.03
C ARG A 247 29.58 18.16 30.54
N SER A 248 29.73 16.98 31.07
CA SER A 248 30.06 16.73 32.49
C SER A 248 31.35 17.48 32.80
N GLU A 249 31.30 18.28 33.86
CA GLU A 249 32.38 19.06 34.39
C GLU A 249 33.60 18.20 34.74
N ALA A 250 34.76 18.69 34.36
CA ALA A 250 36.05 18.07 34.58
C ALA A 250 36.37 17.95 36.04
N GLN A 251 36.72 16.75 36.48
CA GLN A 251 37.40 16.52 37.78
C GLN A 251 38.81 17.13 37.76
N PRO A 252 39.27 17.74 38.88
CA PRO A 252 40.59 18.37 38.93
C PRO A 252 41.73 17.35 38.93
N ALA A 253 42.76 17.67 38.19
CA ALA A 253 43.96 16.88 38.01
C ALA A 253 44.78 16.69 39.31
N LYS A 254 45.18 15.46 39.59
CA LYS A 254 46.16 15.14 40.64
C LYS A 254 47.55 15.60 40.26
N PRO A 255 48.40 16.07 41.24
CA PRO A 255 49.74 16.63 40.94
C PRO A 255 50.78 15.56 40.56
N LYS A 256 51.62 15.91 39.59
CA LYS A 256 52.72 15.09 39.09
C LYS A 256 53.84 14.99 40.12
N ARG A 257 54.31 13.78 40.45
CA ARG A 257 55.52 13.49 41.18
C ARG A 257 56.75 13.75 40.30
N PRO A 258 57.86 14.24 40.88
CA PRO A 258 59.07 14.60 40.13
C PRO A 258 59.90 13.38 39.71
N ALA A 259 60.50 13.49 38.57
CA ALA A 259 61.39 12.49 37.95
C ALA A 259 62.70 12.33 38.73
N LYS A 260 63.08 11.10 39.03
CA LYS A 260 64.45 10.74 39.49
C LYS A 260 65.34 10.59 38.26
N LYS A 261 66.42 11.45 38.21
CA LYS A 261 67.59 11.25 37.37
C LYS A 261 68.28 9.96 37.82
N GLN A 262 68.61 9.09 36.92
CA GLN A 262 69.74 8.16 37.09
C GLN A 262 70.64 8.12 35.87
N ALA A 263 71.90 8.02 36.20
CA ALA A 263 73.08 8.36 35.45
C ALA A 263 73.47 7.27 34.43
N LYS A 264 74.34 7.72 33.53
CA LYS A 264 75.12 6.98 32.55
C LYS A 264 76.13 6.00 33.19
N SER A 265 76.28 4.83 32.60
CA SER A 265 77.55 4.15 32.39
C SER A 265 77.26 3.11 31.29
N GLY A 266 77.90 2.99 30.18
CA GLY A 266 79.31 3.05 29.84
C GLY A 266 79.80 1.62 29.64
N SER A 267 80.33 1.36 28.46
CA SER A 267 81.21 0.23 28.09
C SER A 267 80.55 -0.83 27.19
N ALA A 268 80.83 -0.85 25.91
CA ALA A 268 82.01 -1.25 25.17
C ALA A 268 82.16 -2.80 24.95
N ARG A 269 82.22 -3.10 23.65
CA ARG A 269 83.08 -4.11 22.97
C ARG A 269 82.56 -5.54 22.71
N ARG A 270 82.56 -5.83 21.43
CA ARG A 270 83.11 -7.02 20.72
C ARG A 270 82.33 -8.33 20.82
N ARG A 271 81.93 -8.97 19.82
CA ARG A 271 82.49 -9.38 18.50
C ARG A 271 81.32 -9.63 17.53
#